data_5b3da668485dbdfe5b425a2de41b35c5
#
_entry.id   5b3da668485dbdfe5b425a2de41b35c5
#
_cell.length_a   1.000
_cell.length_b   1.000
_cell.length_c   1.000
_cell.angle_alpha   90.00
_cell.angle_beta   90.00
_cell.angle_gamma   90.00
#
_symmetry.space_group_name_H-M   'P 1'
#
loop_
_entity.id
_entity.type
_entity.pdbx_description
1 polymer ?
#
loop_
_entity_poly.entity_id
_entity_poly.type
_entity_poly.pdbx_seq_one_letter_code
_entity_poly.pdbx_strand_id
1 'polypeptide(L)'
;MVAVDTAAAPAPETTNERRSAPAADRIAALLPRIGAARADVAVGLLHLIGAVVVMSGQWRDTTHGYLIDSGQDQSMWEWFFAETAHSVAHLHNPLGTVLQNFPDGVNMMANTAMFGVGIPLTPVTLLFGPTVTFVLVLTLGLAGTGFAWYWLFSRELVTSRFAAALGGLFCGFAPAMVSHASAHPNFVVLALLPMLALLIIRMARRAVRGDENGTDDVEAGFRSTLPRIREAIVLGVLVALQIALGEEPLLIFALGFGLFALVYYLHAPRTGLRVARALIPTLALGAVITVALTTIPLWWQFFGPQSYRSIDHGPMGNDLAALPQFPSQSLGGLFSPGRNIAINPTEENAFFGWPLLVLVAGTSAWLWRRREPEHRLVRAVAAVIVAFTILSLGVSLRIERTDTGITLPWHWLDQVPLLNTVLETRFTLAAVPAIAVVLALATQRMLDYARASTADIRPVIWFVAMALALVPLVPTVLPVTHREPTPQFFTDGTVDRYVDDGSVVIAPPPTRLDAGPLKWQVDADFDFPLAGGYFVGPTADKKGRYGPDDRPTAALLMKAQRTDRIPEIDDRARTQAVADLAYWRADVVVLPPSDHGGAIRATLDQLLGFPGQVVDGVVVWDVRTLS
;
A
#
# COMPACT_ATOMS: atom_id res chain seq x y z
N MET A 1 52.23 -80.97 -5.13
CA MET A 1 51.59 -81.91 -6.08
C MET A 1 50.18 -81.40 -6.33
N VAL A 2 49.93 -81.09 -7.61
CA VAL A 2 48.66 -80.79 -8.27
C VAL A 2 48.02 -79.43 -7.88
N ALA A 3 48.20 -78.48 -8.80
CA ALA A 3 47.40 -77.23 -8.99
C ALA A 3 45.99 -77.63 -9.47
N VAL A 4 44.98 -76.87 -9.06
CA VAL A 4 43.68 -76.74 -9.73
C VAL A 4 43.38 -75.28 -9.93
N ASP A 5 43.37 -74.96 -11.20
CA ASP A 5 42.94 -73.69 -11.79
C ASP A 5 41.43 -73.50 -11.55
N THR A 6 40.99 -72.35 -11.01
CA THR A 6 39.59 -71.97 -11.08
C THR A 6 39.48 -70.61 -11.72
N ALA A 7 38.95 -70.65 -12.92
CA ALA A 7 38.61 -69.47 -13.76
C ALA A 7 37.65 -68.50 -13.05
N ALA A 8 37.97 -67.21 -13.13
CA ALA A 8 37.12 -66.14 -12.72
C ALA A 8 35.90 -66.02 -13.64
N ALA A 9 34.70 -66.00 -13.04
CA ALA A 9 33.46 -65.65 -13.73
C ALA A 9 33.39 -64.13 -14.00
N PRO A 10 32.85 -63.71 -15.15
CA PRO A 10 32.71 -62.28 -15.45
C PRO A 10 31.62 -61.60 -14.57
N ALA A 11 31.94 -60.39 -14.11
CA ALA A 11 31.01 -59.54 -13.36
C ALA A 11 29.75 -59.20 -14.21
N PRO A 12 28.56 -59.12 -13.62
CA PRO A 12 27.37 -58.76 -14.35
C PRO A 12 27.44 -57.26 -14.75
N GLU A 13 27.31 -57.01 -16.04
CA GLU A 13 27.07 -55.67 -16.61
C GLU A 13 25.79 -55.09 -16.00
N THR A 14 25.90 -54.03 -15.20
CA THR A 14 24.76 -53.22 -14.73
C THR A 14 24.29 -52.37 -15.91
N THR A 15 23.41 -52.90 -16.72
CA THR A 15 22.61 -52.12 -17.68
C THR A 15 21.69 -51.21 -16.87
N ASN A 16 22.03 -49.92 -16.85
CA ASN A 16 21.23 -48.85 -16.29
C ASN A 16 20.04 -48.56 -17.21
N GLU A 17 19.09 -49.52 -17.30
CA GLU A 17 17.80 -49.29 -17.92
C GLU A 17 17.02 -48.28 -17.07
N ARG A 18 17.07 -47.01 -17.48
CA ARG A 18 16.04 -46.04 -17.09
C ARG A 18 14.70 -46.56 -17.63
N ARG A 19 14.01 -47.40 -16.83
CA ARG A 19 12.62 -47.78 -17.10
C ARG A 19 11.79 -46.48 -17.12
N SER A 20 11.47 -46.04 -18.33
CA SER A 20 10.46 -44.99 -18.51
C SER A 20 9.14 -45.51 -17.93
N ALA A 21 8.62 -44.84 -16.93
CA ALA A 21 7.34 -45.18 -16.33
C ALA A 21 6.26 -45.32 -17.42
N PRO A 22 5.36 -46.30 -17.32
CA PRO A 22 4.29 -46.52 -18.29
C PRO A 22 3.50 -45.24 -18.54
N ALA A 23 3.00 -45.02 -19.75
CA ALA A 23 2.25 -43.83 -20.12
C ALA A 23 1.04 -43.61 -19.20
N ALA A 24 0.40 -44.67 -18.72
CA ALA A 24 -0.69 -44.63 -17.74
C ALA A 24 -0.28 -44.01 -16.40
N ASP A 25 0.93 -44.33 -15.87
CA ASP A 25 1.43 -43.75 -14.62
C ASP A 25 1.79 -42.27 -14.77
N ARG A 26 2.27 -41.89 -15.97
CA ARG A 26 2.53 -40.47 -16.30
C ARG A 26 1.22 -39.67 -16.38
N ILE A 27 0.17 -40.22 -16.99
CA ILE A 27 -1.16 -39.62 -17.09
C ILE A 27 -1.79 -39.56 -15.70
N ALA A 28 -1.75 -40.62 -14.89
CA ALA A 28 -2.25 -40.65 -13.52
C ALA A 28 -1.55 -39.63 -12.62
N ALA A 29 -0.27 -39.35 -12.81
CA ALA A 29 0.47 -38.31 -12.10
C ALA A 29 0.18 -36.88 -12.59
N LEU A 30 -0.30 -36.73 -13.84
CA LEU A 30 -0.67 -35.41 -14.40
C LEU A 30 -2.07 -34.96 -14.02
N LEU A 31 -3.05 -35.86 -13.88
CA LEU A 31 -4.44 -35.54 -13.55
C LEU A 31 -4.60 -34.70 -12.25
N PRO A 32 -3.96 -35.06 -11.12
CA PRO A 32 -4.01 -34.24 -9.90
C PRO A 32 -3.38 -32.84 -10.08
N ARG A 33 -2.30 -32.75 -10.89
CA ARG A 33 -1.64 -31.46 -11.19
C ARG A 33 -2.50 -30.56 -12.05
N ILE A 34 -3.21 -31.11 -13.04
CA ILE A 34 -4.16 -30.36 -13.87
C ILE A 34 -5.35 -29.88 -13.02
N GLY A 35 -5.88 -30.71 -12.12
CA GLY A 35 -6.94 -30.33 -11.18
C GLY A 35 -6.51 -29.19 -10.25
N ALA A 36 -5.29 -29.25 -9.71
CA ALA A 36 -4.73 -28.21 -8.87
C ALA A 36 -4.52 -26.90 -9.63
N ALA A 37 -4.01 -26.96 -10.86
CA ALA A 37 -3.81 -25.77 -11.71
C ALA A 37 -5.15 -25.09 -12.07
N ARG A 38 -6.18 -25.89 -12.40
CA ARG A 38 -7.53 -25.36 -12.66
C ARG A 38 -8.12 -24.66 -11.43
N ALA A 39 -7.93 -25.21 -10.24
CA ALA A 39 -8.36 -24.60 -9.00
C ALA A 39 -7.61 -23.27 -8.73
N ASP A 40 -6.30 -23.23 -8.98
CA ASP A 40 -5.50 -22.00 -8.83
C ASP A 40 -5.97 -20.90 -9.79
N VAL A 41 -6.26 -21.24 -11.06
CA VAL A 41 -6.83 -20.29 -12.04
C VAL A 41 -8.21 -19.82 -11.62
N ALA A 42 -9.10 -20.72 -11.18
CA ALA A 42 -10.44 -20.34 -10.70
C ALA A 42 -10.38 -19.39 -9.51
N VAL A 43 -9.46 -19.61 -8.57
CA VAL A 43 -9.26 -18.72 -7.43
C VAL A 43 -8.69 -17.38 -7.88
N GLY A 44 -7.75 -17.35 -8.82
CA GLY A 44 -7.24 -16.10 -9.39
C GLY A 44 -8.33 -15.27 -10.07
N LEU A 45 -9.19 -15.93 -10.86
CA LEU A 45 -10.35 -15.29 -11.49
C LEU A 45 -11.35 -14.76 -10.44
N LEU A 46 -11.58 -15.50 -9.36
CA LEU A 46 -12.46 -15.06 -8.27
C LEU A 46 -11.95 -13.76 -7.62
N HIS A 47 -10.64 -13.67 -7.36
CA HIS A 47 -10.04 -12.44 -6.83
C HIS A 47 -10.16 -11.29 -7.82
N LEU A 48 -9.90 -11.53 -9.10
CA LEU A 48 -10.00 -10.51 -10.14
C LEU A 48 -11.44 -10.00 -10.30
N ILE A 49 -12.42 -10.91 -10.35
CA ILE A 49 -13.84 -10.54 -10.43
C ILE A 49 -14.25 -9.73 -9.21
N GLY A 50 -13.85 -10.16 -7.99
CA GLY A 50 -14.11 -9.40 -6.76
C GLY A 50 -13.56 -7.98 -6.82
N ALA A 51 -12.30 -7.83 -7.25
CA ALA A 51 -11.66 -6.53 -7.39
C ALA A 51 -12.33 -5.65 -8.45
N VAL A 52 -12.70 -6.22 -9.61
CA VAL A 52 -13.45 -5.49 -10.66
C VAL A 52 -14.81 -5.05 -10.13
N VAL A 53 -15.50 -5.88 -9.36
CA VAL A 53 -16.79 -5.50 -8.74
C VAL A 53 -16.61 -4.33 -7.77
N VAL A 54 -15.63 -4.41 -6.86
CA VAL A 54 -15.36 -3.33 -5.90
C VAL A 54 -15.05 -2.01 -6.61
N MET A 55 -14.21 -2.05 -7.65
CA MET A 55 -13.79 -0.87 -8.42
C MET A 55 -14.72 -0.50 -9.57
N SER A 56 -15.87 -1.20 -9.74
CA SER A 56 -16.72 -1.05 -10.91
C SER A 56 -17.34 0.35 -11.06
N GLY A 57 -17.52 1.09 -9.97
CA GLY A 57 -17.95 2.49 -10.00
C GLY A 57 -16.97 3.34 -10.81
N GLN A 58 -15.68 3.28 -10.48
CA GLN A 58 -14.64 4.04 -11.16
C GLN A 58 -14.36 3.54 -12.59
N TRP A 59 -14.46 2.21 -12.83
CA TRP A 59 -14.32 1.66 -14.18
C TRP A 59 -15.42 2.11 -15.17
N ARG A 60 -16.63 2.41 -14.67
CA ARG A 60 -17.73 2.92 -15.51
C ARG A 60 -17.54 4.37 -15.93
N ASP A 61 -16.78 5.13 -15.18
CA ASP A 61 -16.52 6.52 -15.46
C ASP A 61 -15.05 6.86 -15.14
N THR A 62 -14.18 6.64 -16.10
CA THR A 62 -12.74 6.94 -16.00
C THR A 62 -12.40 8.37 -16.42
N THR A 63 -13.36 9.13 -16.93
CA THR A 63 -13.17 10.51 -17.39
C THR A 63 -13.57 11.52 -16.32
N HIS A 64 -14.76 11.38 -15.74
CA HIS A 64 -15.30 12.34 -14.79
C HIS A 64 -15.48 11.74 -13.38
N GLY A 65 -15.39 10.41 -13.27
CA GLY A 65 -15.56 9.72 -11.99
C GLY A 65 -14.44 10.02 -11.00
N TYR A 66 -14.84 10.15 -9.73
CA TYR A 66 -13.94 10.39 -8.60
C TYR A 66 -14.42 9.60 -7.39
N LEU A 67 -13.57 8.84 -6.75
CA LEU A 67 -13.91 8.09 -5.54
C LEU A 67 -14.28 9.07 -4.42
N ILE A 68 -15.51 8.98 -3.89
CA ILE A 68 -16.04 9.96 -2.92
C ILE A 68 -15.16 10.07 -1.68
N ASP A 69 -14.69 8.93 -1.19
CA ASP A 69 -13.91 8.87 0.05
C ASP A 69 -12.43 9.26 -0.15
N SER A 70 -11.98 9.48 -1.39
CA SER A 70 -10.57 9.73 -1.70
C SER A 70 -10.05 11.10 -1.23
N GLY A 71 -10.95 12.07 -1.02
CA GLY A 71 -10.51 13.44 -0.70
C GLY A 71 -9.62 14.01 -1.82
N GLN A 72 -8.40 14.41 -1.48
CA GLN A 72 -7.42 14.95 -2.43
C GLN A 72 -6.53 13.87 -3.07
N ASP A 73 -6.50 12.68 -2.50
CA ASP A 73 -5.48 11.68 -2.77
C ASP A 73 -5.57 11.08 -4.17
N GLN A 74 -6.79 10.88 -4.72
CA GLN A 74 -6.92 10.39 -6.10
C GLN A 74 -6.27 11.36 -7.09
N SER A 75 -6.51 12.67 -6.97
CA SER A 75 -5.89 13.67 -7.84
C SER A 75 -4.37 13.67 -7.73
N MET A 76 -3.83 13.49 -6.53
CA MET A 76 -2.39 13.37 -6.29
C MET A 76 -1.82 12.12 -6.97
N TRP A 77 -2.46 10.96 -6.82
CA TRP A 77 -1.99 9.72 -7.43
C TRP A 77 -2.08 9.74 -8.96
N GLU A 78 -3.18 10.26 -9.50
CA GLU A 78 -3.33 10.45 -10.94
C GLU A 78 -2.25 11.37 -11.47
N TRP A 79 -1.96 12.46 -10.78
CA TRP A 79 -0.89 13.37 -11.13
C TRP A 79 0.48 12.70 -11.05
N PHE A 80 0.78 11.91 -10.01
CA PHE A 80 2.05 11.19 -9.91
C PHE A 80 2.25 10.20 -11.05
N PHE A 81 1.21 9.49 -11.47
CA PHE A 81 1.30 8.60 -12.64
C PHE A 81 1.47 9.38 -13.94
N ALA A 82 0.77 10.49 -14.11
CA ALA A 82 0.88 11.33 -15.30
C ALA A 82 2.26 11.98 -15.40
N GLU A 83 2.76 12.59 -14.32
CA GLU A 83 4.09 13.21 -14.27
C GLU A 83 5.21 12.17 -14.47
N THR A 84 5.10 11.00 -13.84
CA THR A 84 6.06 9.91 -14.07
C THR A 84 6.07 9.49 -15.54
N ALA A 85 4.89 9.39 -16.19
CA ALA A 85 4.79 9.04 -17.60
C ALA A 85 5.35 10.15 -18.50
N HIS A 86 5.05 11.41 -18.19
CA HIS A 86 5.60 12.59 -18.89
C HIS A 86 7.12 12.63 -18.77
N SER A 87 7.68 12.51 -17.56
CA SER A 87 9.13 12.49 -17.33
C SER A 87 9.82 11.35 -18.07
N VAL A 88 9.24 10.13 -18.06
CA VAL A 88 9.80 8.97 -18.78
C VAL A 88 9.76 9.20 -20.30
N ALA A 89 8.66 9.71 -20.84
CA ALA A 89 8.51 9.96 -22.28
C ALA A 89 9.50 11.03 -22.80
N HIS A 90 9.79 12.05 -21.99
CA HIS A 90 10.70 13.13 -22.35
C HIS A 90 12.15 12.90 -21.84
N LEU A 91 12.44 11.73 -21.27
CA LEU A 91 13.76 11.38 -20.69
C LEU A 91 14.21 12.36 -19.59
N HIS A 92 13.27 12.90 -18.85
CA HIS A 92 13.53 13.71 -17.66
C HIS A 92 13.72 12.82 -16.43
N ASN A 93 14.24 13.40 -15.34
CA ASN A 93 14.41 12.71 -14.08
C ASN A 93 13.06 12.62 -13.34
N PRO A 94 12.44 11.43 -13.17
CA PRO A 94 11.14 11.30 -12.52
C PRO A 94 11.21 11.40 -10.98
N LEU A 95 12.42 11.43 -10.37
CA LEU A 95 12.56 11.41 -8.91
C LEU A 95 12.19 12.74 -8.25
N GLY A 96 12.10 13.81 -9.01
CA GLY A 96 11.69 15.13 -8.54
C GLY A 96 11.29 16.03 -9.71
N THR A 97 10.43 16.99 -9.44
CA THR A 97 9.86 17.88 -10.46
C THR A 97 9.63 19.28 -9.89
N VAL A 98 9.60 20.28 -10.74
CA VAL A 98 9.20 21.67 -10.42
C VAL A 98 7.80 22.02 -10.94
N LEU A 99 7.09 21.04 -11.49
CA LEU A 99 5.73 21.25 -12.01
C LEU A 99 4.70 21.55 -10.91
N GLN A 100 4.92 21.09 -9.68
CA GLN A 100 4.22 21.55 -8.49
C GLN A 100 5.17 22.32 -7.57
N ASN A 101 4.61 23.18 -6.70
CA ASN A 101 5.37 23.95 -5.73
C ASN A 101 6.49 24.78 -6.37
N PHE A 102 6.22 25.31 -7.54
CA PHE A 102 7.20 26.12 -8.27
C PHE A 102 7.57 27.39 -7.48
N PRO A 103 8.85 27.78 -7.39
CA PRO A 103 10.00 27.19 -8.05
C PRO A 103 10.72 26.09 -7.23
N ASP A 104 10.32 25.83 -5.99
CA ASP A 104 11.02 24.93 -5.05
C ASP A 104 10.90 23.45 -5.46
N GLY A 105 9.79 23.06 -6.06
CA GLY A 105 9.53 21.72 -6.56
C GLY A 105 9.09 20.72 -5.51
N VAL A 106 9.00 19.47 -5.93
CA VAL A 106 8.54 18.31 -5.13
C VAL A 106 9.50 17.14 -5.28
N ASN A 107 9.84 16.50 -4.17
CA ASN A 107 10.58 15.24 -4.15
C ASN A 107 9.59 14.07 -4.34
N MET A 108 9.54 13.50 -5.53
CA MET A 108 8.60 12.43 -5.89
C MET A 108 8.88 11.13 -5.12
N MET A 109 10.16 10.84 -4.81
CA MET A 109 10.53 9.67 -3.98
C MET A 109 10.05 9.83 -2.54
N ALA A 110 10.21 11.02 -1.94
CA ALA A 110 9.74 11.29 -0.59
C ALA A 110 8.19 11.28 -0.50
N ASN A 111 7.50 11.44 -1.63
CA ASN A 111 6.05 11.34 -1.76
C ASN A 111 5.54 9.95 -2.20
N THR A 112 6.42 8.95 -2.24
CA THR A 112 6.07 7.55 -2.57
C THR A 112 5.35 7.41 -3.92
N ALA A 113 5.84 8.06 -4.99
CA ALA A 113 5.18 8.10 -6.31
C ALA A 113 5.03 6.74 -7.03
N MET A 114 5.29 5.62 -6.34
CA MET A 114 5.11 4.23 -6.82
C MET A 114 5.76 3.95 -8.18
N PHE A 115 7.02 4.33 -8.36
CA PHE A 115 7.76 4.10 -9.61
C PHE A 115 7.79 2.64 -10.06
N GLY A 116 7.65 1.68 -9.11
CA GLY A 116 7.55 0.24 -9.40
C GLY A 116 6.35 -0.13 -10.29
N VAL A 117 5.31 0.68 -10.34
CA VAL A 117 4.17 0.54 -11.26
C VAL A 117 4.04 1.72 -12.20
N GLY A 118 4.35 2.95 -11.80
CA GLY A 118 4.25 4.14 -12.63
C GLY A 118 5.10 4.03 -13.90
N ILE A 119 6.39 3.68 -13.77
CA ILE A 119 7.28 3.53 -14.92
C ILE A 119 6.82 2.42 -15.88
N PRO A 120 6.56 1.18 -15.45
CA PRO A 120 6.06 0.14 -16.36
C PRO A 120 4.71 0.46 -17.01
N LEU A 121 3.84 1.20 -16.34
CA LEU A 121 2.52 1.59 -16.84
C LEU A 121 2.53 2.92 -17.61
N THR A 122 3.70 3.54 -17.89
CA THR A 122 3.81 4.72 -18.76
C THR A 122 3.01 4.59 -20.05
N PRO A 123 3.08 3.47 -20.83
CA PRO A 123 2.28 3.35 -22.05
C PRO A 123 0.76 3.37 -21.78
N VAL A 124 0.31 2.81 -20.66
CA VAL A 124 -1.11 2.81 -20.28
C VAL A 124 -1.55 4.23 -19.93
N THR A 125 -0.73 4.94 -19.14
CA THR A 125 -1.00 6.33 -18.73
C THR A 125 -1.07 7.27 -19.93
N LEU A 126 -0.14 7.17 -20.88
CA LEU A 126 -0.12 8.01 -22.07
C LEU A 126 -1.25 7.70 -23.06
N LEU A 127 -1.68 6.43 -23.15
CA LEU A 127 -2.72 6.02 -24.12
C LEU A 127 -4.14 6.17 -23.57
N PHE A 128 -4.34 5.95 -22.27
CA PHE A 128 -5.68 5.83 -21.67
C PHE A 128 -5.92 6.82 -20.51
N GLY A 129 -4.90 7.60 -20.15
CA GLY A 129 -4.96 8.58 -19.08
C GLY A 129 -4.61 8.01 -17.70
N PRO A 130 -4.28 8.91 -16.72
CA PRO A 130 -3.83 8.52 -15.40
C PRO A 130 -4.93 7.90 -14.52
N THR A 131 -6.21 8.26 -14.75
CA THR A 131 -7.35 7.64 -14.03
C THR A 131 -7.46 6.15 -14.36
N VAL A 132 -7.26 5.76 -15.63
CA VAL A 132 -7.23 4.35 -16.03
C VAL A 132 -6.07 3.62 -15.36
N THR A 133 -4.90 4.24 -15.30
CA THR A 133 -3.74 3.68 -14.59
C THR A 133 -4.05 3.51 -13.10
N PHE A 134 -4.62 4.52 -12.44
CA PHE A 134 -4.97 4.49 -11.02
C PHE A 134 -5.94 3.36 -10.69
N VAL A 135 -7.06 3.27 -11.42
CA VAL A 135 -8.06 2.21 -11.16
C VAL A 135 -7.54 0.82 -11.52
N LEU A 136 -6.69 0.69 -12.55
CA LEU A 136 -6.02 -0.56 -12.91
C LEU A 136 -5.09 -1.03 -11.80
N VAL A 137 -4.27 -0.13 -11.25
CA VAL A 137 -3.35 -0.41 -10.13
C VAL A 137 -4.12 -0.88 -8.90
N LEU A 138 -5.21 -0.22 -8.54
CA LEU A 138 -6.07 -0.63 -7.42
C LEU A 138 -6.73 -1.99 -7.66
N THR A 139 -7.29 -2.22 -8.85
CA THR A 139 -7.94 -3.49 -9.21
C THR A 139 -6.96 -4.66 -9.16
N LEU A 140 -5.80 -4.51 -9.82
CA LEU A 140 -4.77 -5.54 -9.83
C LEU A 140 -4.10 -5.69 -8.46
N GLY A 141 -4.01 -4.62 -7.69
CA GLY A 141 -3.50 -4.61 -6.31
C GLY A 141 -4.34 -5.47 -5.39
N LEU A 142 -5.68 -5.24 -5.34
CA LEU A 142 -6.61 -6.06 -4.55
C LEU A 142 -6.56 -7.53 -4.96
N ALA A 143 -6.72 -7.80 -6.25
CA ALA A 143 -6.72 -9.16 -6.78
C ALA A 143 -5.38 -9.86 -6.57
N GLY A 144 -4.28 -9.21 -6.92
CA GLY A 144 -2.93 -9.76 -6.83
C GLY A 144 -2.48 -10.01 -5.39
N THR A 145 -2.78 -9.09 -4.47
CA THR A 145 -2.47 -9.26 -3.04
C THR A 145 -3.21 -10.45 -2.45
N GLY A 146 -4.52 -10.54 -2.66
CA GLY A 146 -5.32 -11.68 -2.18
C GLY A 146 -4.87 -13.00 -2.79
N PHE A 147 -4.61 -13.04 -4.09
CA PHE A 147 -4.12 -14.24 -4.77
C PHE A 147 -2.71 -14.65 -4.30
N ALA A 148 -1.82 -13.70 -4.04
CA ALA A 148 -0.48 -14.00 -3.54
C ALA A 148 -0.51 -14.61 -2.13
N TRP A 149 -1.41 -14.16 -1.24
CA TRP A 149 -1.67 -14.81 0.05
C TRP A 149 -2.29 -16.21 -0.11
N TYR A 150 -3.30 -16.37 -1.01
CA TYR A 150 -3.81 -17.70 -1.36
C TYR A 150 -2.68 -18.63 -1.81
N TRP A 151 -1.78 -18.13 -2.69
CA TRP A 151 -0.65 -18.91 -3.18
C TRP A 151 0.24 -19.40 -2.05
N LEU A 152 0.61 -18.53 -1.12
CA LEU A 152 1.38 -18.90 0.07
C LEU A 152 0.64 -19.93 0.91
N PHE A 153 -0.61 -19.68 1.26
CA PHE A 153 -1.39 -20.56 2.14
C PHE A 153 -1.60 -21.96 1.52
N SER A 154 -1.88 -22.02 0.23
CA SER A 154 -2.09 -23.29 -0.48
C SER A 154 -0.82 -24.10 -0.70
N ARG A 155 0.36 -23.53 -0.49
CA ARG A 155 1.65 -24.20 -0.67
C ARG A 155 2.33 -24.53 0.65
N GLU A 156 2.11 -23.72 1.69
CA GLU A 156 2.88 -23.81 2.92
C GLU A 156 2.03 -24.00 4.18
N LEU A 157 0.72 -23.70 4.15
CA LEU A 157 -0.10 -23.67 5.36
C LEU A 157 -1.13 -24.80 5.41
N VAL A 158 -1.96 -24.97 4.37
CA VAL A 158 -3.10 -25.90 4.33
C VAL A 158 -3.12 -26.68 3.02
N THR A 159 -3.73 -27.89 3.06
CA THR A 159 -3.86 -28.75 1.88
C THR A 159 -5.12 -28.43 1.07
N SER A 160 -6.16 -27.90 1.70
CA SER A 160 -7.42 -27.52 1.05
C SER A 160 -7.26 -26.20 0.30
N ARG A 161 -7.50 -26.24 -1.02
CA ARG A 161 -7.55 -25.02 -1.86
C ARG A 161 -8.66 -24.06 -1.42
N PHE A 162 -9.78 -24.59 -0.91
CA PHE A 162 -10.88 -23.80 -0.39
C PHE A 162 -10.46 -23.03 0.87
N ALA A 163 -9.82 -23.71 1.85
CA ALA A 163 -9.33 -23.05 3.06
C ALA A 163 -8.27 -21.97 2.74
N ALA A 164 -7.38 -22.25 1.79
CA ALA A 164 -6.40 -21.27 1.32
C ALA A 164 -7.06 -20.09 0.61
N ALA A 165 -8.08 -20.34 -0.25
CA ALA A 165 -8.81 -19.30 -0.98
C ALA A 165 -9.57 -18.37 -0.03
N LEU A 166 -10.20 -18.92 1.02
CA LEU A 166 -10.86 -18.14 2.05
C LEU A 166 -9.88 -17.16 2.73
N GLY A 167 -8.69 -17.65 3.13
CA GLY A 167 -7.66 -16.79 3.71
C GLY A 167 -7.14 -15.74 2.73
N GLY A 168 -6.94 -16.11 1.46
CA GLY A 168 -6.52 -15.18 0.40
C GLY A 168 -7.56 -14.10 0.13
N LEU A 169 -8.86 -14.47 0.02
CA LEU A 169 -9.95 -13.51 -0.14
C LEU A 169 -10.01 -12.54 1.04
N PHE A 170 -9.88 -13.04 2.27
CA PHE A 170 -9.83 -12.14 3.43
C PHE A 170 -8.64 -11.19 3.35
N CYS A 171 -7.43 -11.65 2.96
CA CYS A 171 -6.27 -10.78 2.81
C CYS A 171 -6.43 -9.74 1.70
N GLY A 172 -7.12 -10.07 0.60
CA GLY A 172 -7.32 -9.15 -0.52
C GLY A 172 -8.45 -8.14 -0.30
N PHE A 173 -9.44 -8.50 0.53
CA PHE A 173 -10.67 -7.72 0.69
C PHE A 173 -11.01 -7.42 2.17
N ALA A 174 -10.04 -7.50 3.06
CA ALA A 174 -10.20 -7.06 4.44
C ALA A 174 -10.53 -5.56 4.53
N PRO A 175 -11.17 -5.10 5.62
CA PRO A 175 -11.52 -3.70 5.80
C PRO A 175 -10.41 -2.71 5.45
N ALA A 176 -9.21 -2.92 5.98
CA ALA A 176 -8.05 -2.10 5.69
C ALA A 176 -7.70 -2.03 4.19
N MET A 177 -7.82 -3.14 3.45
CA MET A 177 -7.52 -3.19 2.01
C MET A 177 -8.55 -2.42 1.19
N VAL A 178 -9.84 -2.55 1.54
CA VAL A 178 -10.94 -1.87 0.83
C VAL A 178 -10.93 -0.37 1.13
N SER A 179 -10.70 0.01 2.38
CA SER A 179 -10.54 1.39 2.80
C SER A 179 -9.41 2.08 2.02
N HIS A 180 -8.22 1.45 1.96
CA HIS A 180 -7.11 1.98 1.17
C HIS A 180 -7.37 1.96 -0.35
N ALA A 181 -8.21 1.07 -0.87
CA ALA A 181 -8.58 1.08 -2.28
C ALA A 181 -9.37 2.33 -2.71
N SER A 182 -9.82 3.15 -1.77
CA SER A 182 -10.43 4.45 -2.05
C SER A 182 -9.40 5.54 -2.36
N ALA A 183 -8.10 5.40 -1.92
CA ALA A 183 -7.13 6.49 -2.04
C ALA A 183 -5.67 6.07 -2.09
N HIS A 184 -5.27 4.95 -1.49
CA HIS A 184 -3.86 4.64 -1.19
C HIS A 184 -3.37 3.38 -1.93
N PRO A 185 -3.04 3.44 -3.23
CA PRO A 185 -2.63 2.28 -4.02
C PRO A 185 -1.37 1.60 -3.48
N ASN A 186 -0.47 2.33 -2.81
CA ASN A 186 0.72 1.79 -2.17
C ASN A 186 0.41 0.84 -0.98
N PHE A 187 -0.78 0.93 -0.37
CA PHE A 187 -1.28 -0.01 0.64
C PHE A 187 -2.19 -1.11 0.08
N VAL A 188 -2.42 -1.11 -1.22
CA VAL A 188 -3.23 -2.13 -1.92
C VAL A 188 -2.35 -3.08 -2.72
N VAL A 189 -1.26 -2.59 -3.33
CA VAL A 189 -0.32 -3.38 -4.13
C VAL A 189 0.72 -4.07 -3.24
N LEU A 190 0.31 -5.10 -2.51
CA LEU A 190 1.12 -5.79 -1.49
C LEU A 190 1.49 -7.23 -1.88
N ALA A 191 1.31 -7.63 -3.14
CA ALA A 191 1.51 -9.00 -3.61
C ALA A 191 2.96 -9.52 -3.40
N LEU A 192 3.94 -8.64 -3.34
CA LEU A 192 5.34 -9.01 -3.11
C LEU A 192 5.61 -9.48 -1.68
N LEU A 193 4.86 -8.97 -0.68
CA LEU A 193 5.05 -9.32 0.72
C LEU A 193 4.81 -10.82 1.02
N PRO A 194 3.69 -11.46 0.61
CA PRO A 194 3.55 -12.91 0.75
C PRO A 194 4.56 -13.71 -0.09
N MET A 195 5.09 -13.17 -1.20
CA MET A 195 6.16 -13.83 -1.94
C MET A 195 7.48 -13.81 -1.17
N LEU A 196 7.81 -12.70 -0.51
CA LEU A 196 8.93 -12.60 0.43
C LEU A 196 8.78 -13.60 1.59
N ALA A 197 7.59 -13.65 2.22
CA ALA A 197 7.31 -14.63 3.26
C ALA A 197 7.50 -16.07 2.77
N LEU A 198 6.98 -16.40 1.58
CA LEU A 198 7.11 -17.71 0.96
C LEU A 198 8.58 -18.10 0.76
N LEU A 199 9.39 -17.18 0.25
CA LEU A 199 10.82 -17.40 0.04
C LEU A 199 11.53 -17.69 1.37
N ILE A 200 11.32 -16.84 2.38
CA ILE A 200 11.95 -16.97 3.71
C ILE A 200 11.50 -18.27 4.41
N ILE A 201 10.22 -18.62 4.38
CA ILE A 201 9.69 -19.86 4.95
C ILE A 201 10.34 -21.08 4.29
N ARG A 202 10.49 -21.08 2.96
CA ARG A 202 11.14 -22.18 2.24
C ARG A 202 12.61 -22.31 2.58
N MET A 203 13.33 -21.20 2.70
CA MET A 203 14.71 -21.18 3.16
C MET A 203 14.82 -21.75 4.58
N ALA A 204 13.96 -21.32 5.51
CA ALA A 204 13.92 -21.78 6.88
C ALA A 204 13.65 -23.31 6.98
N ARG A 205 12.66 -23.80 6.22
CA ARG A 205 12.34 -25.23 6.17
C ARG A 205 13.51 -26.09 5.64
N ARG A 206 14.24 -25.59 4.63
CA ARG A 206 15.43 -26.30 4.12
C ARG A 206 16.56 -26.35 5.14
N ALA A 207 16.75 -25.28 5.93
CA ALA A 207 17.73 -25.23 6.99
C ALA A 207 17.44 -26.26 8.11
N VAL A 208 16.15 -26.53 8.39
CA VAL A 208 15.73 -27.58 9.35
C VAL A 208 15.93 -28.97 8.77
N ARG A 209 15.50 -29.24 7.51
CA ARG A 209 15.57 -30.58 6.88
C ARG A 209 17.00 -31.04 6.58
N GLY A 210 17.94 -30.13 6.34
CA GLY A 210 19.35 -30.48 6.09
C GLY A 210 20.03 -31.14 7.27
N ASP A 211 19.52 -30.93 8.47
CA ASP A 211 20.01 -31.52 9.73
C ASP A 211 19.45 -32.95 9.99
N GLU A 212 18.22 -33.23 9.56
CA GLU A 212 17.59 -34.54 9.74
C GLU A 212 18.26 -35.65 8.93
N ASN A 213 19.00 -35.30 7.88
CA ASN A 213 19.69 -36.25 7.00
C ASN A 213 21.12 -36.63 7.47
N GLY A 214 21.51 -36.20 8.69
CA GLY A 214 22.65 -36.79 9.42
C GLY A 214 24.01 -36.63 8.78
N THR A 215 24.28 -35.58 8.02
CA THR A 215 25.62 -35.25 7.56
C THR A 215 26.32 -34.39 8.63
N ASP A 216 26.91 -35.06 9.63
CA ASP A 216 27.83 -34.48 10.63
C ASP A 216 29.18 -34.05 10.04
N ASP A 217 29.25 -33.84 8.72
CA ASP A 217 30.46 -33.37 8.06
C ASP A 217 30.69 -31.89 8.34
N VAL A 218 31.87 -31.58 8.88
CA VAL A 218 32.36 -30.20 9.09
C VAL A 218 32.28 -29.38 7.80
N GLU A 219 32.46 -30.01 6.62
CA GLU A 219 32.25 -29.40 5.30
C GLU A 219 30.79 -29.04 5.03
N ALA A 220 29.83 -29.86 5.46
CA ALA A 220 28.39 -29.55 5.33
C ALA A 220 28.01 -28.37 6.23
N GLY A 221 28.59 -28.28 7.43
CA GLY A 221 28.46 -27.11 8.32
C GLY A 221 28.97 -25.84 7.70
N PHE A 222 30.14 -25.85 7.05
CA PHE A 222 30.71 -24.69 6.37
C PHE A 222 29.89 -24.29 5.12
N ARG A 223 29.46 -25.24 4.30
CA ARG A 223 28.58 -24.98 3.11
C ARG A 223 27.22 -24.41 3.53
N SER A 224 26.70 -24.75 4.70
CA SER A 224 25.43 -24.20 5.19
C SER A 224 25.54 -22.72 5.61
N THR A 225 26.74 -22.20 5.83
CA THR A 225 26.98 -20.79 6.16
C THR A 225 27.22 -19.89 4.95
N LEU A 226 27.40 -20.48 3.75
CA LEU A 226 27.55 -19.69 2.53
C LEU A 226 26.20 -19.15 2.03
N PRO A 227 26.17 -17.91 1.50
CA PRO A 227 24.95 -17.34 0.96
C PRO A 227 24.50 -18.11 -0.28
N ARG A 228 23.20 -18.35 -0.38
CA ARG A 228 22.58 -18.92 -1.57
C ARG A 228 22.32 -17.80 -2.55
N ILE A 229 23.25 -17.57 -3.47
CA ILE A 229 23.30 -16.41 -4.37
C ILE A 229 21.97 -16.20 -5.12
N ARG A 230 21.40 -17.25 -5.69
CA ARG A 230 20.11 -17.14 -6.41
C ARG A 230 18.98 -16.65 -5.49
N GLU A 231 18.89 -17.19 -4.28
CA GLU A 231 17.87 -16.80 -3.30
C GLU A 231 18.10 -15.37 -2.82
N ALA A 232 19.36 -14.96 -2.63
CA ALA A 232 19.74 -13.60 -2.28
C ALA A 232 19.39 -12.59 -3.38
N ILE A 233 19.63 -12.93 -4.66
CA ILE A 233 19.24 -12.08 -5.80
C ILE A 233 17.72 -11.91 -5.83
N VAL A 234 16.95 -13.00 -5.76
CA VAL A 234 15.48 -12.92 -5.77
C VAL A 234 14.96 -12.10 -4.59
N LEU A 235 15.50 -12.33 -3.39
CA LEU A 235 15.14 -11.55 -2.20
C LEU A 235 15.45 -10.06 -2.40
N GLY A 236 16.67 -9.74 -2.83
CA GLY A 236 17.11 -8.36 -3.02
C GLY A 236 16.29 -7.61 -4.06
N VAL A 237 15.96 -8.27 -5.18
CA VAL A 237 15.10 -7.69 -6.23
C VAL A 237 13.66 -7.49 -5.72
N LEU A 238 13.08 -8.48 -5.02
CA LEU A 238 11.71 -8.35 -4.49
C LEU A 238 11.61 -7.21 -3.46
N VAL A 239 12.61 -7.07 -2.58
CA VAL A 239 12.64 -5.97 -1.60
C VAL A 239 12.82 -4.62 -2.30
N ALA A 240 13.71 -4.52 -3.29
CA ALA A 240 13.91 -3.30 -4.07
C ALA A 240 12.62 -2.88 -4.83
N LEU A 241 11.93 -3.84 -5.44
CA LEU A 241 10.63 -3.60 -6.08
C LEU A 241 9.57 -3.17 -5.07
N GLN A 242 9.55 -3.77 -3.86
CA GLN A 242 8.60 -3.34 -2.81
C GLN A 242 8.90 -1.92 -2.31
N ILE A 243 10.17 -1.52 -2.21
CA ILE A 243 10.57 -0.14 -1.93
C ILE A 243 10.04 0.81 -3.02
N ALA A 244 10.15 0.42 -4.30
CA ALA A 244 9.62 1.20 -5.41
C ALA A 244 8.08 1.24 -5.49
N LEU A 245 7.37 0.40 -4.72
CA LEU A 245 5.91 0.43 -4.55
C LEU A 245 5.47 1.18 -3.28
N GLY A 246 6.30 1.15 -2.24
CA GLY A 246 6.06 1.80 -0.96
C GLY A 246 6.83 1.12 0.17
N GLU A 247 7.56 1.90 0.94
CA GLU A 247 8.43 1.44 2.03
C GLU A 247 7.64 1.14 3.31
N GLU A 248 6.60 1.92 3.59
CA GLU A 248 5.82 1.80 4.83
C GLU A 248 5.16 0.42 4.98
N PRO A 249 4.49 -0.16 3.95
CA PRO A 249 3.99 -1.53 4.03
C PRO A 249 5.09 -2.58 4.24
N LEU A 250 6.27 -2.37 3.65
CA LEU A 250 7.42 -3.26 3.85
C LEU A 250 7.90 -3.24 5.30
N LEU A 251 7.97 -2.06 5.92
CA LEU A 251 8.34 -1.90 7.33
C LEU A 251 7.34 -2.60 8.25
N ILE A 252 6.04 -2.36 8.07
CA ILE A 252 4.97 -3.00 8.84
C ILE A 252 5.05 -4.53 8.70
N PHE A 253 5.23 -5.03 7.47
CA PHE A 253 5.40 -6.45 7.19
C PHE A 253 6.65 -7.02 7.88
N ALA A 254 7.80 -6.35 7.79
CA ALA A 254 9.06 -6.81 8.37
C ALA A 254 8.95 -6.93 9.90
N LEU A 255 8.34 -5.94 10.56
CA LEU A 255 8.09 -5.95 12.00
C LEU A 255 7.11 -7.07 12.39
N GLY A 256 6.00 -7.21 11.66
CA GLY A 256 5.00 -8.26 11.92
C GLY A 256 5.55 -9.67 11.70
N PHE A 257 6.25 -9.89 10.59
CA PHE A 257 6.89 -11.18 10.29
C PHE A 257 8.06 -11.47 11.23
N GLY A 258 8.80 -10.45 11.66
CA GLY A 258 9.85 -10.57 12.67
C GLY A 258 9.29 -11.01 14.02
N LEU A 259 8.21 -10.37 14.51
CA LEU A 259 7.53 -10.77 15.73
C LEU A 259 6.98 -12.21 15.62
N PHE A 260 6.35 -12.53 14.48
CA PHE A 260 5.89 -13.89 14.18
C PHE A 260 7.03 -14.91 14.32
N ALA A 261 8.16 -14.69 13.65
CA ALA A 261 9.30 -15.59 13.68
C ALA A 261 9.89 -15.71 15.10
N LEU A 262 10.02 -14.60 15.82
CA LEU A 262 10.50 -14.58 17.20
C LEU A 262 9.63 -15.47 18.09
N VAL A 263 8.31 -15.22 18.12
CA VAL A 263 7.38 -15.98 18.99
C VAL A 263 7.31 -17.45 18.58
N TYR A 264 7.35 -17.75 17.27
CA TYR A 264 7.34 -19.12 16.76
C TYR A 264 8.55 -19.92 17.25
N TYR A 265 9.75 -19.33 17.26
CA TYR A 265 10.98 -20.01 17.67
C TYR A 265 11.32 -19.90 19.17
N LEU A 266 10.59 -19.10 19.97
CA LEU A 266 10.77 -19.02 21.42
C LEU A 266 10.66 -20.40 22.10
N HIS A 267 9.84 -21.30 21.56
CA HIS A 267 9.66 -22.66 22.08
C HIS A 267 10.70 -23.67 21.57
N ALA A 268 11.53 -23.28 20.61
CA ALA A 268 12.60 -24.08 20.05
C ALA A 268 13.83 -23.21 19.73
N PRO A 269 14.45 -22.59 20.74
CA PRO A 269 15.47 -21.54 20.52
C PRO A 269 16.71 -22.08 19.80
N ARG A 270 17.08 -23.36 20.04
CA ARG A 270 18.20 -23.99 19.31
C ARG A 270 17.90 -24.10 17.81
N THR A 271 16.68 -24.50 17.45
CA THR A 271 16.23 -24.55 16.04
C THR A 271 16.17 -23.15 15.45
N GLY A 272 15.64 -22.17 16.19
CA GLY A 272 15.61 -20.76 15.77
C GLY A 272 17.00 -20.20 15.49
N LEU A 273 17.97 -20.45 16.38
CA LEU A 273 19.35 -20.01 16.20
C LEU A 273 20.01 -20.66 14.97
N ARG A 274 19.74 -21.96 14.75
CA ARG A 274 20.22 -22.68 13.56
C ARG A 274 19.65 -22.08 12.26
N VAL A 275 18.34 -21.87 12.23
CA VAL A 275 17.67 -21.23 11.09
C VAL A 275 18.25 -19.85 10.87
N ALA A 276 18.39 -19.03 11.90
CA ALA A 276 18.98 -17.70 11.79
C ALA A 276 20.40 -17.74 11.20
N ARG A 277 21.27 -18.61 11.72
CA ARG A 277 22.63 -18.78 11.18
C ARG A 277 22.67 -19.19 9.72
N ALA A 278 21.72 -20.03 9.27
CA ALA A 278 21.64 -20.47 7.88
C ALA A 278 21.07 -19.38 6.95
N LEU A 279 20.20 -18.51 7.45
CA LEU A 279 19.53 -17.48 6.66
C LEU A 279 20.32 -16.17 6.60
N ILE A 280 20.97 -15.75 7.69
CA ILE A 280 21.65 -14.45 7.79
C ILE A 280 22.59 -14.16 6.61
N PRO A 281 23.45 -15.08 6.15
CA PRO A 281 24.34 -14.77 5.03
C PRO A 281 23.59 -14.46 3.72
N THR A 282 22.50 -15.20 3.45
CA THR A 282 21.65 -14.98 2.28
C THR A 282 20.83 -13.70 2.38
N LEU A 283 20.30 -13.41 3.59
CA LEU A 283 19.59 -12.16 3.88
C LEU A 283 20.53 -10.94 3.77
N ALA A 284 21.76 -11.05 4.30
CA ALA A 284 22.75 -9.99 4.22
C ALA A 284 23.16 -9.69 2.77
N LEU A 285 23.42 -10.73 1.96
CA LEU A 285 23.69 -10.56 0.53
C LEU A 285 22.48 -9.95 -0.19
N GLY A 286 21.26 -10.41 0.12
CA GLY A 286 20.02 -9.83 -0.41
C GLY A 286 19.88 -8.34 -0.06
N ALA A 287 20.19 -7.97 1.19
CA ALA A 287 20.20 -6.56 1.63
C ALA A 287 21.22 -5.72 0.85
N VAL A 288 22.43 -6.25 0.61
CA VAL A 288 23.45 -5.56 -0.22
C VAL A 288 22.92 -5.34 -1.65
N ILE A 289 22.27 -6.34 -2.24
CA ILE A 289 21.66 -6.23 -3.58
C ILE A 289 20.54 -5.19 -3.56
N THR A 290 19.67 -5.20 -2.54
CA THR A 290 18.62 -4.19 -2.38
C THR A 290 19.21 -2.79 -2.34
N VAL A 291 20.19 -2.56 -1.46
CA VAL A 291 20.86 -1.25 -1.33
C VAL A 291 21.48 -0.83 -2.66
N ALA A 292 22.17 -1.74 -3.37
CA ALA A 292 22.77 -1.43 -4.65
C ALA A 292 21.73 -0.99 -5.70
N LEU A 293 20.55 -1.64 -5.73
CA LEU A 293 19.46 -1.31 -6.66
C LEU A 293 18.71 -0.03 -6.29
N THR A 294 18.63 0.30 -5.00
CA THR A 294 17.84 1.43 -4.49
C THR A 294 18.68 2.61 -4.03
N THR A 295 20.00 2.57 -4.18
CA THR A 295 20.93 3.62 -3.71
C THR A 295 20.52 5.00 -4.24
N ILE A 296 20.31 5.15 -5.54
CA ILE A 296 19.98 6.45 -6.16
C ILE A 296 18.60 6.95 -5.69
N PRO A 297 17.49 6.15 -5.82
CA PRO A 297 16.18 6.59 -5.34
C PRO A 297 16.16 6.94 -3.85
N LEU A 298 16.74 6.11 -2.98
CA LEU A 298 16.77 6.37 -1.54
C LEU A 298 17.67 7.55 -1.18
N TRP A 299 18.81 7.73 -1.87
CA TRP A 299 19.61 8.93 -1.69
C TRP A 299 18.81 10.19 -2.04
N TRP A 300 18.08 10.15 -3.16
CA TRP A 300 17.20 11.26 -3.57
C TRP A 300 16.12 11.55 -2.52
N GLN A 301 15.46 10.51 -2.01
CA GLN A 301 14.42 10.62 -0.99
C GLN A 301 14.91 11.34 0.27
N PHE A 302 16.07 10.92 0.80
CA PHE A 302 16.54 11.39 2.11
C PHE A 302 17.46 12.61 2.04
N PHE A 303 18.13 12.84 0.91
CA PHE A 303 19.14 13.86 0.76
C PHE A 303 18.96 14.76 -0.47
N GLY A 304 18.05 14.42 -1.38
CA GLY A 304 17.73 15.20 -2.56
C GLY A 304 16.98 16.51 -2.25
N PRO A 305 16.69 17.32 -3.28
CA PRO A 305 15.86 18.51 -3.12
C PRO A 305 14.52 18.18 -2.45
N GLN A 306 13.99 19.08 -1.65
CA GLN A 306 12.70 18.96 -0.95
C GLN A 306 12.60 17.69 -0.09
N SER A 307 13.72 17.12 0.40
CA SER A 307 13.71 16.01 1.36
C SER A 307 13.34 16.49 2.76
N TYR A 308 12.68 15.60 3.54
CA TYR A 308 12.32 15.84 4.94
C TYR A 308 12.69 14.62 5.81
N ARG A 309 12.69 14.79 7.15
CA ARG A 309 13.17 13.78 8.10
C ARG A 309 12.04 13.02 8.81
N SER A 310 10.90 13.64 8.99
CA SER A 310 9.74 13.06 9.70
C SER A 310 8.48 13.77 9.26
N ILE A 311 7.33 13.13 9.43
CA ILE A 311 6.00 13.75 9.25
C ILE A 311 5.31 13.66 10.61
N ASP A 312 4.78 14.78 11.10
CA ASP A 312 3.94 14.79 12.28
C ASP A 312 2.48 14.64 11.84
N HIS A 313 1.94 13.46 12.02
CA HIS A 313 0.52 13.18 11.72
C HIS A 313 -0.40 13.57 12.90
N GLY A 314 0.15 13.99 14.03
CA GLY A 314 -0.59 14.17 15.27
C GLY A 314 -1.04 12.84 15.90
N PRO A 315 -1.93 12.85 16.90
CA PRO A 315 -2.40 11.64 17.58
C PRO A 315 -3.45 10.90 16.72
N MET A 316 -2.99 10.14 15.73
CA MET A 316 -3.79 9.54 14.66
C MET A 316 -4.08 8.04 14.82
N GLY A 317 -3.99 7.47 16.04
CA GLY A 317 -4.30 6.05 16.29
C GLY A 317 -5.75 5.65 16.03
N ASN A 318 -6.00 4.37 15.79
CA ASN A 318 -7.35 3.81 15.68
C ASN A 318 -8.12 4.01 17.01
N ASP A 319 -9.41 4.28 16.91
CA ASP A 319 -10.29 4.27 18.07
C ASP A 319 -10.61 2.83 18.50
N LEU A 320 -10.57 2.53 19.81
CA LEU A 320 -10.89 1.19 20.30
C LEU A 320 -12.33 0.77 19.92
N ALA A 321 -13.27 1.73 19.87
CA ALA A 321 -14.64 1.48 19.46
C ALA A 321 -14.79 1.15 17.98
N ALA A 322 -13.75 1.35 17.15
CA ALA A 322 -13.75 0.95 15.75
C ALA A 322 -13.66 -0.58 15.56
N LEU A 323 -12.95 -1.28 16.46
CA LEU A 323 -12.74 -2.72 16.34
C LEU A 323 -14.03 -3.54 16.15
N PRO A 324 -15.11 -3.34 16.93
CA PRO A 324 -16.37 -4.06 16.76
C PRO A 324 -17.28 -3.49 15.65
N GLN A 325 -16.96 -2.36 15.03
CA GLN A 325 -17.75 -1.74 13.97
C GLN A 325 -17.51 -2.44 12.62
N PHE A 326 -18.51 -2.31 11.72
CA PHE A 326 -18.35 -2.70 10.33
C PHE A 326 -17.84 -1.53 9.50
N PRO A 327 -16.98 -1.77 8.48
CA PRO A 327 -16.50 -0.70 7.61
C PRO A 327 -17.65 -0.09 6.80
N SER A 328 -17.56 1.18 6.49
CA SER A 328 -18.58 1.93 5.75
C SER A 328 -18.86 1.30 4.38
N GLN A 329 -17.81 0.83 3.71
CA GLN A 329 -17.87 0.22 2.38
C GLN A 329 -18.01 -1.31 2.45
N SER A 330 -18.95 -1.81 3.28
CA SER A 330 -19.26 -3.23 3.44
C SER A 330 -20.77 -3.48 3.56
N LEU A 331 -21.20 -4.74 3.37
CA LEU A 331 -22.59 -5.11 3.56
C LEU A 331 -23.09 -4.80 4.98
N GLY A 332 -22.26 -5.00 6.00
CA GLY A 332 -22.60 -4.66 7.38
C GLY A 332 -22.72 -3.15 7.60
N GLY A 333 -21.90 -2.36 6.92
CA GLY A 333 -21.93 -0.91 6.95
C GLY A 333 -23.23 -0.31 6.38
N LEU A 334 -23.86 -0.97 5.40
CA LEU A 334 -25.14 -0.54 4.85
C LEU A 334 -26.29 -0.55 5.89
N PHE A 335 -26.24 -1.47 6.86
CA PHE A 335 -27.25 -1.63 7.90
C PHE A 335 -26.89 -0.98 9.23
N SER A 336 -25.63 -0.70 9.42
CA SER A 336 -25.08 -0.04 10.61
C SER A 336 -24.07 0.99 10.14
N PRO A 337 -24.52 2.12 9.57
CA PRO A 337 -23.61 3.15 9.11
C PRO A 337 -22.71 3.52 10.28
N GLY A 338 -21.43 3.23 10.11
CA GLY A 338 -20.43 3.40 11.15
C GLY A 338 -20.45 4.83 11.66
N ARG A 339 -20.31 5.01 12.96
CA ARG A 339 -19.98 6.31 13.50
C ARG A 339 -18.66 6.71 12.85
N ASN A 340 -18.58 7.91 12.32
CA ASN A 340 -17.34 8.42 11.73
C ASN A 340 -16.25 8.57 12.81
N ILE A 341 -15.67 7.45 13.26
CA ILE A 341 -14.64 7.36 14.31
C ILE A 341 -13.25 7.05 13.75
N ALA A 342 -13.13 6.74 12.46
CA ALA A 342 -11.86 6.72 11.77
C ALA A 342 -11.31 8.15 11.62
N ILE A 343 -10.03 8.27 11.31
CA ILE A 343 -9.38 9.55 11.00
C ILE A 343 -10.05 10.18 9.78
N ASN A 344 -10.23 9.36 8.77
CA ASN A 344 -10.94 9.65 7.53
C ASN A 344 -11.46 8.32 6.93
N PRO A 345 -12.33 8.35 5.90
CA PRO A 345 -12.89 7.15 5.30
C PRO A 345 -11.87 6.19 4.67
N THR A 346 -10.68 6.67 4.29
CA THR A 346 -9.64 5.83 3.68
C THR A 346 -8.77 5.10 4.71
N GLU A 347 -9.00 5.34 6.00
CA GLU A 347 -8.23 4.77 7.13
C GLU A 347 -9.13 3.96 8.09
N GLU A 348 -10.19 3.29 7.58
CA GLU A 348 -11.01 2.36 8.37
C GLU A 348 -10.28 1.01 8.61
N ASN A 349 -9.03 1.09 9.06
CA ASN A 349 -8.10 -0.04 9.11
C ASN A 349 -8.46 -1.10 10.17
N ALA A 350 -9.14 -0.70 11.25
CA ALA A 350 -9.43 -1.54 12.40
C ALA A 350 -10.89 -2.03 12.49
N PHE A 351 -11.71 -1.79 11.47
CA PHE A 351 -13.16 -2.09 11.46
C PHE A 351 -13.43 -3.57 11.17
N PHE A 352 -13.02 -4.46 12.08
CA PHE A 352 -13.14 -5.91 11.90
C PHE A 352 -14.55 -6.46 12.12
N GLY A 353 -15.42 -5.72 12.81
CA GLY A 353 -16.74 -6.20 13.20
C GLY A 353 -16.70 -7.19 14.37
N TRP A 354 -17.63 -7.04 15.32
CA TRP A 354 -17.67 -7.87 16.51
C TRP A 354 -17.78 -9.38 16.24
N PRO A 355 -18.49 -9.87 15.16
CA PRO A 355 -18.57 -11.32 14.93
C PRO A 355 -17.24 -11.93 14.54
N LEU A 356 -16.42 -11.21 13.73
CA LEU A 356 -15.08 -11.67 13.37
C LEU A 356 -14.15 -11.70 14.59
N LEU A 357 -14.21 -10.68 15.45
CA LEU A 357 -13.40 -10.65 16.68
C LEU A 357 -13.71 -11.84 17.58
N VAL A 358 -14.99 -12.14 17.81
CA VAL A 358 -15.42 -13.30 18.62
C VAL A 358 -14.97 -14.62 17.97
N LEU A 359 -15.17 -14.75 16.65
CA LEU A 359 -14.76 -15.94 15.89
C LEU A 359 -13.25 -16.17 16.00
N VAL A 360 -12.44 -15.15 15.76
CA VAL A 360 -10.97 -15.24 15.79
C VAL A 360 -10.47 -15.54 17.21
N ALA A 361 -11.00 -14.87 18.23
CA ALA A 361 -10.63 -15.10 19.62
C ALA A 361 -10.98 -16.53 20.07
N GLY A 362 -12.23 -16.96 19.82
CA GLY A 362 -12.69 -18.31 20.17
C GLY A 362 -11.92 -19.41 19.43
N THR A 363 -11.69 -19.20 18.14
CA THR A 363 -10.94 -20.14 17.28
C THR A 363 -9.47 -20.21 17.69
N SER A 364 -8.82 -19.08 17.96
CA SER A 364 -7.44 -19.03 18.45
C SER A 364 -7.30 -19.76 19.78
N ALA A 365 -8.23 -19.53 20.71
CA ALA A 365 -8.25 -20.24 22.00
C ALA A 365 -8.49 -21.75 21.84
N TRP A 366 -9.34 -22.15 20.90
CA TRP A 366 -9.59 -23.55 20.58
C TRP A 366 -8.36 -24.23 19.96
N LEU A 367 -7.72 -23.62 18.96
CA LEU A 367 -6.52 -24.13 18.30
C LEU A 367 -5.31 -24.15 19.26
N TRP A 368 -5.20 -23.16 20.15
CA TRP A 368 -4.13 -23.07 21.15
C TRP A 368 -4.12 -24.26 22.12
N ARG A 369 -5.31 -24.80 22.45
CA ARG A 369 -5.43 -25.98 23.35
C ARG A 369 -5.05 -27.28 22.65
N ARG A 370 -4.82 -27.28 21.34
CA ARG A 370 -4.36 -28.45 20.58
C ARG A 370 -2.87 -28.68 20.78
N ARG A 371 -2.43 -29.94 20.55
CA ARG A 371 -1.01 -30.34 20.71
C ARG A 371 -0.25 -30.01 19.42
N GLU A 372 1.11 -29.90 19.53
CA GLU A 372 2.07 -29.72 18.45
C GLU A 372 1.66 -30.32 17.08
N PRO A 373 2.01 -29.71 15.94
CA PRO A 373 2.83 -28.48 15.78
C PRO A 373 2.01 -27.18 15.72
N GLU A 374 0.68 -27.25 15.70
CA GLU A 374 -0.18 -26.11 15.38
C GLU A 374 -0.18 -25.02 16.45
N HIS A 375 -0.05 -25.40 17.72
CA HIS A 375 -0.11 -24.41 18.80
C HIS A 375 1.01 -23.37 18.74
N ARG A 376 2.22 -23.72 18.21
CA ARG A 376 3.31 -22.71 18.01
C ARG A 376 2.93 -21.67 16.99
N LEU A 377 2.36 -22.14 15.87
CA LEU A 377 1.90 -21.26 14.81
C LEU A 377 0.78 -20.33 15.31
N VAL A 378 -0.23 -20.90 15.99
CA VAL A 378 -1.36 -20.13 16.53
C VAL A 378 -0.91 -19.11 17.57
N ARG A 379 0.05 -19.46 18.44
CA ARG A 379 0.63 -18.48 19.40
C ARG A 379 1.33 -17.34 18.70
N ALA A 380 2.11 -17.63 17.67
CA ALA A 380 2.84 -16.61 16.93
C ALA A 380 1.89 -15.65 16.20
N VAL A 381 0.87 -16.18 15.51
CA VAL A 381 -0.11 -15.31 14.83
C VAL A 381 -1.00 -14.57 15.82
N ALA A 382 -1.40 -15.17 16.95
CA ALA A 382 -2.15 -14.48 18.00
C ALA A 382 -1.35 -13.31 18.61
N ALA A 383 -0.04 -13.52 18.83
CA ALA A 383 0.85 -12.45 19.30
C ALA A 383 0.93 -11.29 18.29
N VAL A 384 1.00 -11.58 16.99
CA VAL A 384 0.97 -10.53 15.94
C VAL A 384 -0.38 -9.80 15.95
N ILE A 385 -1.52 -10.54 15.98
CA ILE A 385 -2.85 -9.90 16.01
C ILE A 385 -2.94 -8.94 17.19
N VAL A 386 -2.62 -9.40 18.40
CA VAL A 386 -2.74 -8.59 19.63
C VAL A 386 -1.77 -7.41 19.61
N ALA A 387 -0.48 -7.66 19.34
CA ALA A 387 0.54 -6.60 19.38
C ALA A 387 0.28 -5.51 18.35
N PHE A 388 -0.03 -5.88 17.10
CA PHE A 388 -0.22 -4.91 16.03
C PHE A 388 -1.57 -4.20 16.11
N THR A 389 -2.61 -4.83 16.68
CA THR A 389 -3.84 -4.13 17.04
C THR A 389 -3.58 -3.09 18.15
N ILE A 390 -2.81 -3.43 19.20
CA ILE A 390 -2.46 -2.47 20.25
C ILE A 390 -1.61 -1.32 19.70
N LEU A 391 -0.59 -1.61 18.88
CA LEU A 391 0.25 -0.59 18.27
C LEU A 391 -0.56 0.35 17.38
N SER A 392 -1.58 -0.16 16.69
CA SER A 392 -2.42 0.66 15.82
C SER A 392 -3.34 1.64 16.55
N LEU A 393 -3.51 1.48 17.86
CA LEU A 393 -4.31 2.42 18.68
C LEU A 393 -3.55 3.74 18.98
N GLY A 394 -2.28 3.85 18.56
CA GLY A 394 -1.48 5.06 18.66
C GLY A 394 -0.87 5.34 20.02
N VAL A 395 -0.58 6.61 20.30
CA VAL A 395 0.14 7.06 21.50
C VAL A 395 -0.72 7.03 22.77
N SER A 396 -2.03 7.24 22.65
CA SER A 396 -3.01 7.22 23.75
C SER A 396 -4.27 6.48 23.34
N LEU A 397 -4.89 5.80 24.32
CA LEU A 397 -6.13 5.06 24.09
C LEU A 397 -7.30 6.04 23.89
N ARG A 398 -7.97 5.92 22.74
CA ARG A 398 -9.17 6.68 22.40
C ARG A 398 -10.39 5.75 22.34
N ILE A 399 -11.51 6.25 22.87
CA ILE A 399 -12.81 5.56 22.82
C ILE A 399 -13.86 6.58 22.40
N GLU A 400 -14.55 6.34 21.29
CA GLU A 400 -15.54 7.24 20.69
C GLU A 400 -14.98 8.68 20.54
N ARG A 401 -13.77 8.80 19.98
CA ARG A 401 -12.99 10.04 19.77
C ARG A 401 -12.53 10.74 21.05
N THR A 402 -12.86 10.21 22.23
CA THR A 402 -12.42 10.78 23.51
C THR A 402 -11.09 10.15 23.90
N ASP A 403 -10.08 10.97 24.17
CA ASP A 403 -8.82 10.50 24.73
C ASP A 403 -9.04 10.14 26.21
N THR A 404 -8.67 8.91 26.57
CA THR A 404 -8.82 8.40 27.95
C THR A 404 -7.65 8.78 28.86
N GLY A 405 -6.57 9.35 28.33
CA GLY A 405 -5.32 9.61 29.04
C GLY A 405 -4.46 8.37 29.32
N ILE A 406 -4.86 7.18 28.84
CA ILE A 406 -4.08 5.96 28.98
C ILE A 406 -3.01 5.92 27.90
N THR A 407 -1.74 6.02 28.31
CA THR A 407 -0.58 5.93 27.41
C THR A 407 -0.41 4.52 26.87
N LEU A 408 -0.22 4.39 25.56
CA LEU A 408 0.00 3.13 24.85
C LEU A 408 1.46 2.97 24.38
N PRO A 409 1.89 1.75 24.01
CA PRO A 409 3.27 1.47 23.65
C PRO A 409 3.83 2.31 22.49
N TRP A 410 2.99 2.81 21.59
CA TRP A 410 3.41 3.66 20.49
C TRP A 410 4.06 4.97 20.96
N HIS A 411 3.69 5.48 22.13
CA HIS A 411 4.28 6.68 22.73
C HIS A 411 5.82 6.64 22.83
N TRP A 412 6.41 5.45 22.94
CA TRP A 412 7.87 5.29 22.98
C TRP A 412 8.47 4.97 21.61
N LEU A 413 7.65 4.55 20.65
CA LEU A 413 8.07 4.18 19.30
C LEU A 413 8.00 5.34 18.32
N ASP A 414 7.13 6.33 18.54
CA ASP A 414 6.98 7.52 17.70
C ASP A 414 8.24 8.41 17.62
N GLN A 415 9.18 8.23 18.55
CA GLN A 415 10.46 8.94 18.54
C GLN A 415 11.58 8.17 17.82
N VAL A 416 11.32 6.93 17.42
CA VAL A 416 12.31 6.10 16.72
C VAL A 416 12.35 6.50 15.24
N PRO A 417 13.52 6.77 14.65
CA PRO A 417 13.64 7.06 13.23
C PRO A 417 12.96 5.99 12.37
N LEU A 418 12.30 6.41 11.30
CA LEU A 418 11.42 5.67 10.41
C LEU A 418 10.04 5.36 11.01
N LEU A 419 9.92 5.05 12.30
CA LEU A 419 8.61 4.85 12.93
C LEU A 419 7.86 6.19 13.10
N ASN A 420 8.59 7.28 13.28
CA ASN A 420 8.03 8.63 13.37
C ASN A 420 7.47 9.21 12.05
N THR A 421 7.48 8.44 10.97
CA THR A 421 6.89 8.81 9.68
C THR A 421 5.70 7.93 9.30
N VAL A 422 5.43 6.89 10.11
CA VAL A 422 4.36 5.91 9.85
C VAL A 422 3.06 6.35 10.52
N LEU A 423 1.95 6.16 9.83
CA LEU A 423 0.63 6.36 10.43
C LEU A 423 0.23 5.12 11.23
N GLU A 424 0.03 5.26 12.53
CA GLU A 424 -0.17 4.16 13.48
C GLU A 424 -1.36 3.26 13.11
N THR A 425 -2.46 3.83 12.61
CA THR A 425 -3.66 3.06 12.21
C THR A 425 -3.35 1.89 11.29
N ARG A 426 -2.32 2.03 10.44
CA ARG A 426 -1.93 1.08 9.40
C ARG A 426 -1.26 -0.19 9.93
N PHE A 427 -0.86 -0.20 11.21
CA PHE A 427 -0.30 -1.40 11.84
C PHE A 427 -1.28 -2.58 11.87
N THR A 428 -2.59 -2.35 11.82
CA THR A 428 -3.59 -3.43 11.65
C THR A 428 -3.40 -4.25 10.38
N LEU A 429 -2.73 -3.73 9.35
CA LEU A 429 -2.40 -4.49 8.13
C LEU A 429 -1.58 -5.75 8.42
N ALA A 430 -0.73 -5.75 9.46
CA ALA A 430 -0.01 -6.97 9.87
C ALA A 430 -0.94 -7.99 10.57
N ALA A 431 -2.03 -7.55 11.20
CA ALA A 431 -3.01 -8.44 11.81
C ALA A 431 -3.86 -9.17 10.76
N VAL A 432 -4.10 -8.58 9.59
CA VAL A 432 -4.94 -9.16 8.53
C VAL A 432 -4.46 -10.56 8.09
N PRO A 433 -3.21 -10.77 7.64
CA PRO A 433 -2.75 -12.11 7.27
C PRO A 433 -2.67 -13.07 8.48
N ALA A 434 -2.44 -12.57 9.68
CA ALA A 434 -2.46 -13.40 10.89
C ALA A 434 -3.87 -13.93 11.19
N ILE A 435 -4.91 -13.10 11.05
CA ILE A 435 -6.33 -13.51 11.11
C ILE A 435 -6.63 -14.54 10.03
N ALA A 436 -6.20 -14.30 8.79
CA ALA A 436 -6.38 -15.22 7.67
C ALA A 436 -5.77 -16.60 7.93
N VAL A 437 -4.60 -16.68 8.57
CA VAL A 437 -3.98 -17.95 8.99
C VAL A 437 -4.89 -18.70 9.96
N VAL A 438 -5.47 -18.04 10.97
CA VAL A 438 -6.42 -18.66 11.92
C VAL A 438 -7.65 -19.20 11.20
N LEU A 439 -8.25 -18.41 10.29
CA LEU A 439 -9.42 -18.82 9.52
C LEU A 439 -9.11 -20.02 8.59
N ALA A 440 -7.98 -20.00 7.89
CA ALA A 440 -7.56 -21.07 7.00
C ALA A 440 -7.29 -22.39 7.75
N LEU A 441 -6.58 -22.33 8.89
CA LEU A 441 -6.30 -23.51 9.71
C LEU A 441 -7.59 -24.14 10.27
N ALA A 442 -8.48 -23.31 10.81
CA ALA A 442 -9.75 -23.79 11.34
C ALA A 442 -10.62 -24.39 10.24
N THR A 443 -10.72 -23.74 9.09
CA THR A 443 -11.46 -24.26 7.93
C THR A 443 -10.90 -25.61 7.47
N GLN A 444 -9.57 -25.76 7.38
CA GLN A 444 -8.93 -27.04 7.07
C GLN A 444 -9.38 -28.12 8.05
N ARG A 445 -9.33 -27.83 9.34
CA ARG A 445 -9.73 -28.78 10.38
C ARG A 445 -11.20 -29.18 10.30
N MET A 446 -12.09 -28.23 10.03
CA MET A 446 -13.52 -28.52 9.86
C MET A 446 -13.80 -29.39 8.63
N LEU A 447 -13.07 -29.15 7.53
CA LEU A 447 -13.15 -30.01 6.36
C LEU A 447 -12.64 -31.42 6.64
N ASP A 448 -11.58 -31.57 7.45
CA ASP A 448 -11.07 -32.89 7.86
C ASP A 448 -12.10 -33.63 8.76
N TYR A 449 -12.79 -32.93 9.67
CA TYR A 449 -13.89 -33.52 10.44
C TYR A 449 -15.06 -33.94 9.56
N ALA A 450 -15.45 -33.12 8.59
CA ALA A 450 -16.53 -33.45 7.66
C ALA A 450 -16.21 -34.69 6.80
N ARG A 451 -14.94 -34.87 6.43
CA ARG A 451 -14.48 -36.09 5.72
C ARG A 451 -14.46 -37.33 6.61
N ALA A 452 -14.16 -37.15 7.90
CA ALA A 452 -14.08 -38.26 8.86
C ALA A 452 -15.47 -38.80 9.27
N SER A 453 -16.49 -37.92 9.34
CA SER A 453 -17.85 -38.30 9.72
C SER A 453 -18.88 -37.31 9.18
N THR A 454 -19.87 -37.80 8.47
CA THR A 454 -21.00 -37.00 7.98
C THR A 454 -21.99 -36.59 9.10
N ALA A 455 -21.94 -37.27 10.26
CA ALA A 455 -22.77 -36.97 11.41
C ALA A 455 -22.14 -35.89 12.34
N ASP A 456 -20.94 -35.42 12.05
CA ASP A 456 -20.26 -34.39 12.84
C ASP A 456 -20.87 -33.00 12.55
N ILE A 457 -21.46 -32.39 13.58
CA ILE A 457 -22.11 -31.08 13.48
C ILE A 457 -21.09 -29.91 13.49
N ARG A 458 -19.85 -30.12 13.94
CA ARG A 458 -18.83 -29.06 14.08
C ARG A 458 -18.54 -28.31 12.78
N PRO A 459 -18.44 -28.96 11.59
CA PRO A 459 -18.27 -28.26 10.34
C PRO A 459 -19.43 -27.31 10.02
N VAL A 460 -20.67 -27.73 10.30
CA VAL A 460 -21.86 -26.90 10.06
C VAL A 460 -21.82 -25.65 10.95
N ILE A 461 -21.57 -25.83 12.24
CA ILE A 461 -21.43 -24.71 13.20
C ILE A 461 -20.34 -23.75 12.73
N TRP A 462 -19.17 -24.27 12.30
CA TRP A 462 -18.07 -23.45 11.80
C TRP A 462 -18.46 -22.62 10.58
N PHE A 463 -19.06 -23.23 9.55
CA PHE A 463 -19.41 -22.52 8.34
C PHE A 463 -20.51 -21.48 8.57
N VAL A 464 -21.46 -21.76 9.47
CA VAL A 464 -22.47 -20.77 9.87
C VAL A 464 -21.81 -19.60 10.62
N ALA A 465 -20.97 -19.88 11.63
CA ALA A 465 -20.28 -18.84 12.38
C ALA A 465 -19.34 -18.00 11.48
N MET A 466 -18.65 -18.64 10.55
CA MET A 466 -17.80 -17.98 9.57
C MET A 466 -18.62 -17.09 8.60
N ALA A 467 -19.77 -17.57 8.13
CA ALA A 467 -20.66 -16.77 7.30
C ALA A 467 -21.18 -15.54 8.06
N LEU A 468 -21.62 -15.71 9.31
CA LEU A 468 -22.03 -14.59 10.16
C LEU A 468 -20.92 -13.58 10.43
N ALA A 469 -19.66 -14.01 10.44
CA ALA A 469 -18.50 -13.16 10.67
C ALA A 469 -18.02 -12.45 9.39
N LEU A 470 -18.03 -13.12 8.23
CA LEU A 470 -17.40 -12.62 7.02
C LEU A 470 -18.38 -11.98 6.04
N VAL A 471 -19.66 -12.43 5.98
CA VAL A 471 -20.64 -11.84 5.07
C VAL A 471 -20.86 -10.34 5.34
N PRO A 472 -20.95 -9.87 6.59
CA PRO A 472 -21.06 -8.43 6.84
C PRO A 472 -19.85 -7.63 6.39
N LEU A 473 -18.68 -8.26 6.28
CA LEU A 473 -17.42 -7.61 5.82
C LEU A 473 -17.23 -7.66 4.30
N VAL A 474 -18.12 -8.33 3.56
CA VAL A 474 -18.05 -8.34 2.09
C VAL A 474 -18.13 -6.91 1.58
N PRO A 475 -17.13 -6.44 0.79
CA PRO A 475 -17.10 -5.06 0.33
C PRO A 475 -18.24 -4.75 -0.64
N THR A 476 -18.71 -3.52 -0.60
CA THR A 476 -19.62 -2.94 -1.60
C THR A 476 -18.81 -2.35 -2.76
N VAL A 477 -19.49 -1.91 -3.79
CA VAL A 477 -18.87 -1.08 -4.85
C VAL A 477 -18.46 0.24 -4.24
N LEU A 478 -17.22 0.67 -4.47
CA LEU A 478 -16.75 1.97 -4.00
C LEU A 478 -17.53 3.09 -4.69
N PRO A 479 -18.11 4.02 -3.92
CA PRO A 479 -18.95 5.07 -4.45
C PRO A 479 -18.13 6.11 -5.22
N VAL A 480 -18.69 6.60 -6.32
CA VAL A 480 -18.07 7.57 -7.23
C VAL A 480 -18.97 8.79 -7.37
N THR A 481 -18.36 9.97 -7.37
CA THR A 481 -18.99 11.25 -7.72
C THR A 481 -18.41 11.79 -9.02
N HIS A 482 -19.06 12.77 -9.62
CA HIS A 482 -18.50 13.52 -10.72
C HIS A 482 -17.60 14.64 -10.21
N ARG A 483 -16.42 14.80 -10.82
CA ARG A 483 -15.56 15.97 -10.63
C ARG A 483 -15.89 17.04 -11.65
N GLU A 484 -15.68 18.30 -11.26
CA GLU A 484 -15.85 19.43 -12.14
C GLU A 484 -14.90 19.32 -13.35
N PRO A 485 -15.35 19.73 -14.55
CA PRO A 485 -14.50 19.75 -15.72
C PRO A 485 -13.38 20.79 -15.59
N THR A 486 -12.25 20.53 -16.24
CA THR A 486 -11.16 21.49 -16.33
C THR A 486 -11.61 22.72 -17.10
N PRO A 487 -11.35 23.96 -16.61
CA PRO A 487 -11.68 25.17 -17.33
C PRO A 487 -11.03 25.23 -18.72
N GLN A 488 -11.75 25.75 -19.73
CA GLN A 488 -11.27 25.84 -21.10
C GLN A 488 -9.96 26.61 -21.22
N PHE A 489 -9.73 27.60 -20.37
CA PHE A 489 -8.47 28.34 -20.29
C PHE A 489 -7.23 27.43 -20.27
N PHE A 490 -7.31 26.25 -19.65
CA PHE A 490 -6.21 25.30 -19.57
C PHE A 490 -6.22 24.27 -20.71
N THR A 491 -7.40 23.86 -21.19
CA THR A 491 -7.51 22.79 -22.21
C THR A 491 -7.34 23.28 -23.66
N ASP A 492 -7.58 24.57 -23.92
CA ASP A 492 -7.55 25.14 -25.26
C ASP A 492 -6.21 25.82 -25.57
N GLY A 493 -5.18 25.67 -24.72
CA GLY A 493 -3.87 26.27 -24.87
C GLY A 493 -3.86 27.79 -24.66
N THR A 494 -4.93 28.36 -24.07
CA THR A 494 -4.97 29.80 -23.77
C THR A 494 -3.96 30.17 -22.68
N VAL A 495 -3.68 29.28 -21.74
CA VAL A 495 -2.69 29.46 -20.67
C VAL A 495 -1.30 29.80 -21.22
N ASP A 496 -0.89 29.24 -22.36
CA ASP A 496 0.43 29.45 -22.97
C ASP A 496 0.69 30.92 -23.36
N ARG A 497 -0.36 31.73 -23.54
CA ARG A 497 -0.24 33.14 -23.82
C ARG A 497 0.16 33.97 -22.60
N TYR A 498 -0.01 33.40 -21.42
CA TYR A 498 0.19 34.07 -20.14
C TYR A 498 1.39 33.52 -19.36
N VAL A 499 1.92 32.37 -19.73
CA VAL A 499 3.06 31.72 -19.08
C VAL A 499 4.26 31.75 -20.03
N ASP A 500 5.35 32.38 -19.56
CA ASP A 500 6.65 32.38 -20.25
C ASP A 500 7.58 31.39 -19.52
N ASP A 501 8.36 31.86 -18.53
CA ASP A 501 9.27 31.06 -17.71
C ASP A 501 8.83 30.93 -16.23
N GLY A 502 7.65 31.42 -15.90
CA GLY A 502 7.11 31.52 -14.56
C GLY A 502 6.01 30.49 -14.27
N SER A 503 5.19 30.77 -13.27
CA SER A 503 4.15 29.86 -12.81
C SER A 503 2.74 30.43 -12.90
N VAL A 504 1.77 29.51 -12.89
CA VAL A 504 0.36 29.82 -12.68
C VAL A 504 0.05 29.78 -11.18
N VAL A 505 -0.53 30.86 -10.66
CA VAL A 505 -1.07 30.94 -9.32
C VAL A 505 -2.59 30.81 -9.38
N ILE A 506 -3.14 29.72 -8.90
CA ILE A 506 -4.59 29.53 -8.81
C ILE A 506 -5.10 30.24 -7.54
N ALA A 507 -6.13 31.05 -7.65
CA ALA A 507 -6.73 31.78 -6.52
C ALA A 507 -8.02 31.09 -6.02
N PRO A 508 -8.22 30.94 -4.73
CA PRO A 508 -7.33 31.31 -3.65
C PRO A 508 -6.05 30.48 -3.72
N PRO A 509 -4.90 31.16 -3.66
CA PRO A 509 -3.67 30.48 -3.95
C PRO A 509 -3.32 29.50 -2.89
N PRO A 510 -2.35 28.70 -3.29
CA PRO A 510 -2.36 27.27 -3.08
C PRO A 510 -2.52 26.99 -1.61
N THR A 511 -3.65 26.40 -1.30
CA THR A 511 -3.88 25.83 0.03
C THR A 511 -3.20 24.46 0.06
N ARG A 512 -2.76 24.06 1.23
CA ARG A 512 -2.18 22.73 1.45
C ARG A 512 -3.15 21.57 1.20
N LEU A 513 -4.39 21.83 0.81
CA LEU A 513 -5.42 20.82 0.60
C LEU A 513 -6.08 20.90 -0.77
N ASP A 514 -5.63 21.79 -1.64
CA ASP A 514 -6.20 21.94 -2.98
C ASP A 514 -5.45 21.07 -3.99
N ALA A 515 -6.10 19.99 -4.41
CA ALA A 515 -5.60 19.09 -5.43
C ALA A 515 -6.35 19.20 -6.78
N GLY A 516 -7.37 20.06 -6.86
CA GLY A 516 -8.13 20.28 -8.10
C GLY A 516 -7.27 20.71 -9.27
N PRO A 517 -6.39 21.72 -9.11
CA PRO A 517 -5.51 22.21 -10.17
C PRO A 517 -4.52 21.18 -10.73
N LEU A 518 -4.26 20.08 -10.00
CA LEU A 518 -3.40 19.00 -10.50
C LEU A 518 -4.01 18.31 -11.72
N LYS A 519 -5.33 18.15 -11.75
CA LYS A 519 -6.01 17.62 -12.93
C LYS A 519 -5.92 18.59 -14.10
N TRP A 520 -6.05 19.89 -13.87
CA TRP A 520 -5.95 20.91 -14.94
C TRP A 520 -4.58 20.89 -15.60
N GLN A 521 -3.52 20.71 -14.80
CA GLN A 521 -2.16 20.59 -15.29
C GLN A 521 -1.97 19.30 -16.13
N VAL A 522 -2.57 18.18 -15.70
CA VAL A 522 -2.57 16.94 -16.49
C VAL A 522 -3.34 17.10 -17.80
N ASP A 523 -4.51 17.74 -17.76
CA ASP A 523 -5.34 17.94 -18.95
C ASP A 523 -4.70 18.94 -19.95
N ALA A 524 -3.79 19.80 -19.48
CA ALA A 524 -2.97 20.71 -20.28
C ALA A 524 -1.57 20.13 -20.61
N ASP A 525 -1.38 18.81 -20.54
CA ASP A 525 -0.12 18.12 -20.85
C ASP A 525 1.13 18.69 -20.15
N PHE A 526 0.95 19.25 -18.95
CA PHE A 526 2.00 19.90 -18.14
C PHE A 526 2.62 21.18 -18.76
N ASP A 527 1.89 21.90 -19.59
CA ASP A 527 2.36 23.12 -20.25
C ASP A 527 2.68 24.27 -19.28
N PHE A 528 2.31 24.17 -18.01
CA PHE A 528 2.59 25.20 -17.01
C PHE A 528 2.94 24.61 -15.64
N PRO A 529 3.87 25.22 -14.89
CA PRO A 529 4.09 24.89 -13.48
C PRO A 529 3.09 25.59 -12.56
N LEU A 530 2.74 24.93 -11.46
CA LEU A 530 1.87 25.47 -10.41
C LEU A 530 2.68 26.04 -9.25
N ALA A 531 2.34 27.23 -8.77
CA ALA A 531 2.91 27.84 -7.57
C ALA A 531 2.60 27.05 -6.28
N GLY A 532 1.72 26.07 -6.33
CA GLY A 532 1.32 25.22 -5.21
C GLY A 532 1.08 23.77 -5.61
N GLY A 533 0.11 23.13 -5.03
CA GLY A 533 -0.26 21.74 -5.29
C GLY A 533 -0.52 20.94 -4.01
N TYR A 534 -0.75 19.63 -4.15
CA TYR A 534 -0.95 18.71 -3.04
C TYR A 534 0.17 17.66 -3.02
N PHE A 535 1.06 17.78 -2.05
CA PHE A 535 2.27 16.97 -1.86
C PHE A 535 2.74 17.05 -0.41
N VAL A 536 3.74 16.26 -0.02
CA VAL A 536 4.47 16.43 1.22
C VAL A 536 5.83 17.07 0.92
N GLY A 537 6.08 18.21 1.51
CA GLY A 537 7.35 18.95 1.41
C GLY A 537 7.94 19.30 2.77
N PRO A 538 9.21 19.78 2.83
CA PRO A 538 9.86 20.15 4.08
C PRO A 538 9.37 21.48 4.61
N THR A 539 9.26 21.59 5.93
CA THR A 539 9.27 22.87 6.64
C THR A 539 10.71 23.39 6.78
N ALA A 540 10.88 24.60 7.31
CA ALA A 540 12.19 25.16 7.65
C ALA A 540 13.03 24.21 8.56
N ASP A 541 12.37 23.47 9.45
CA ASP A 541 12.99 22.49 10.35
C ASP A 541 13.21 21.11 9.71
N LYS A 542 12.98 20.97 8.40
CA LYS A 542 13.05 19.70 7.67
C LYS A 542 12.05 18.64 8.16
N LYS A 543 10.93 19.05 8.73
CA LYS A 543 9.78 18.19 8.98
C LYS A 543 8.86 18.17 7.76
N GLY A 544 8.26 17.02 7.47
CA GLY A 544 7.27 16.90 6.41
C GLY A 544 5.97 17.62 6.75
N ARG A 545 5.41 18.29 5.76
CA ARG A 545 4.15 19.01 5.83
C ARG A 545 3.38 18.82 4.52
N TYR A 546 2.06 18.76 4.62
CA TYR A 546 1.19 18.74 3.44
C TYR A 546 1.09 20.12 2.80
N GLY A 547 1.34 20.19 1.49
CA GLY A 547 1.24 21.38 0.65
C GLY A 547 2.39 22.39 0.82
N PRO A 548 2.29 23.53 0.12
CA PRO A 548 3.27 24.59 0.11
C PRO A 548 3.32 25.38 1.41
N ASP A 549 4.33 26.24 1.53
CA ASP A 549 4.41 27.22 2.64
C ASP A 549 3.26 28.23 2.56
N ASP A 550 2.64 28.49 3.73
CA ASP A 550 1.59 29.52 3.83
C ASP A 550 2.22 30.91 3.63
N ARG A 551 1.89 31.54 2.50
CA ARG A 551 2.30 32.92 2.22
C ARG A 551 1.23 33.89 2.71
N PRO A 552 1.59 35.11 3.14
CA PRO A 552 0.62 36.10 3.63
C PRO A 552 -0.49 36.43 2.65
N THR A 553 -0.19 36.51 1.35
CA THR A 553 -1.21 36.75 0.30
C THR A 553 -2.19 35.59 0.21
N ALA A 554 -1.71 34.34 0.29
CA ALA A 554 -2.57 33.16 0.34
C ALA A 554 -3.52 33.20 1.53
N ALA A 555 -2.99 33.52 2.73
CA ALA A 555 -3.79 33.62 3.95
C ALA A 555 -4.88 34.72 3.84
N LEU A 556 -4.55 35.85 3.18
CA LEU A 556 -5.49 36.94 2.96
C LEU A 556 -6.64 36.54 2.03
N LEU A 557 -6.32 35.87 0.91
CA LEU A 557 -7.31 35.36 -0.05
C LEU A 557 -8.17 34.26 0.55
N MET A 558 -7.60 33.35 1.35
CA MET A 558 -8.38 32.36 2.11
C MET A 558 -9.32 33.01 3.13
N LYS A 559 -8.93 34.15 3.72
CA LYS A 559 -9.82 34.93 4.60
C LYS A 559 -10.98 35.51 3.80
N ALA A 560 -10.72 36.07 2.62
CA ALA A 560 -11.76 36.59 1.71
C ALA A 560 -12.74 35.47 1.33
N GLN A 561 -12.25 34.30 0.96
CA GLN A 561 -13.07 33.13 0.63
C GLN A 561 -13.97 32.69 1.79
N ARG A 562 -13.40 32.53 3.01
CA ARG A 562 -14.15 32.04 4.16
C ARG A 562 -15.21 33.00 4.68
N THR A 563 -14.95 34.30 4.55
CA THR A 563 -15.85 35.34 5.11
C THR A 563 -16.78 35.93 4.07
N ASP A 564 -16.56 35.64 2.80
CA ASP A 564 -17.22 36.30 1.65
C ASP A 564 -17.19 37.84 1.73
N ARG A 565 -16.06 38.36 2.26
CA ARG A 565 -15.84 39.81 2.45
C ARG A 565 -14.43 40.17 2.00
N ILE A 566 -14.30 41.36 1.45
CA ILE A 566 -13.01 41.93 1.10
C ILE A 566 -12.28 42.30 2.41
N PRO A 567 -11.09 41.74 2.66
CA PRO A 567 -10.27 42.15 3.82
C PRO A 567 -9.78 43.60 3.66
N GLU A 568 -9.31 44.19 4.71
CA GLU A 568 -8.63 45.50 4.64
C GLU A 568 -7.32 45.35 3.84
N ILE A 569 -7.15 46.17 2.81
CA ILE A 569 -6.00 46.16 1.90
C ILE A 569 -5.25 47.49 2.10
N ASP A 570 -4.16 47.42 2.84
CA ASP A 570 -3.22 48.53 3.04
C ASP A 570 -2.00 48.41 2.10
N ASP A 571 -1.09 49.39 2.14
CA ASP A 571 0.12 49.41 1.34
C ASP A 571 1.08 48.26 1.71
N ARG A 572 1.04 47.77 2.95
CA ARG A 572 1.81 46.63 3.39
C ARG A 572 1.30 45.34 2.73
N ALA A 573 -0.03 45.16 2.67
CA ALA A 573 -0.63 44.02 2.00
C ALA A 573 -0.28 44.00 0.50
N ARG A 574 -0.29 45.15 -0.18
CA ARG A 574 0.12 45.28 -1.60
C ARG A 574 1.59 44.93 -1.81
N THR A 575 2.48 45.51 -0.98
CA THR A 575 3.91 45.21 -1.03
C THR A 575 4.18 43.71 -0.82
N GLN A 576 3.44 43.10 0.13
CA GLN A 576 3.57 41.67 0.39
C GLN A 576 3.05 40.81 -0.76
N ALA A 577 1.96 41.24 -1.42
CA ALA A 577 1.45 40.52 -2.59
C ALA A 577 2.48 40.49 -3.74
N VAL A 578 3.12 41.63 -4.03
CA VAL A 578 4.23 41.68 -5.01
C VAL A 578 5.39 40.77 -4.61
N ALA A 579 5.78 40.77 -3.32
CA ALA A 579 6.84 39.89 -2.83
C ALA A 579 6.46 38.38 -2.93
N ASP A 580 5.19 38.05 -2.71
CA ASP A 580 4.70 36.67 -2.82
C ASP A 580 4.62 36.23 -4.30
N LEU A 581 4.19 37.12 -5.21
CA LEU A 581 4.22 36.85 -6.65
C LEU A 581 5.65 36.63 -7.16
N ALA A 582 6.60 37.47 -6.72
CA ALA A 582 8.01 37.32 -7.06
C ALA A 582 8.60 36.00 -6.51
N TYR A 583 8.21 35.59 -5.29
CA TYR A 583 8.60 34.29 -4.71
C TYR A 583 8.09 33.13 -5.56
N TRP A 584 6.82 33.17 -5.99
CA TRP A 584 6.22 32.16 -6.85
C TRP A 584 6.72 32.27 -8.31
N ARG A 585 7.46 33.33 -8.66
CA ARG A 585 7.79 33.68 -10.04
C ARG A 585 6.52 33.63 -10.91
N ALA A 586 5.47 34.26 -10.42
CA ALA A 586 4.16 34.18 -11.02
C ALA A 586 4.10 34.98 -12.32
N ASP A 587 3.69 34.35 -13.42
CA ASP A 587 3.38 35.02 -14.68
C ASP A 587 1.89 35.41 -14.72
N VAL A 588 1.04 34.60 -14.13
CA VAL A 588 -0.40 34.80 -14.16
C VAL A 588 -1.07 34.30 -12.87
N VAL A 589 -2.06 35.09 -12.41
CA VAL A 589 -3.01 34.67 -11.36
C VAL A 589 -4.33 34.33 -12.02
N VAL A 590 -4.88 33.15 -11.72
CA VAL A 590 -6.13 32.66 -12.30
C VAL A 590 -7.14 32.36 -11.20
N LEU A 591 -8.32 32.96 -11.28
CA LEU A 591 -9.45 32.66 -10.41
C LEU A 591 -10.50 31.85 -11.19
N PRO A 592 -10.65 30.55 -10.90
CA PRO A 592 -11.71 29.74 -11.48
C PRO A 592 -13.08 30.14 -10.96
N PRO A 593 -14.18 29.74 -11.62
CA PRO A 593 -15.53 29.93 -11.09
C PRO A 593 -15.65 29.31 -9.68
N SER A 594 -16.16 30.09 -8.72
CA SER A 594 -16.40 29.62 -7.35
C SER A 594 -17.52 30.43 -6.69
N ASP A 595 -18.18 29.84 -5.69
CA ASP A 595 -19.30 30.48 -4.96
C ASP A 595 -18.89 31.78 -4.27
N HIS A 596 -17.63 31.92 -3.87
CA HIS A 596 -17.06 33.10 -3.21
C HIS A 596 -16.10 33.90 -4.09
N GLY A 597 -16.16 33.69 -5.42
CA GLY A 597 -15.25 34.32 -6.40
C GLY A 597 -15.32 35.84 -6.39
N GLY A 598 -16.46 36.44 -6.05
CA GLY A 598 -16.63 37.90 -6.00
C GLY A 598 -15.73 38.59 -4.99
N ALA A 599 -15.65 38.09 -3.75
CA ALA A 599 -14.80 38.64 -2.70
C ALA A 599 -13.31 38.43 -3.01
N ILE A 600 -12.94 37.28 -3.56
CA ILE A 600 -11.56 36.97 -3.96
C ILE A 600 -11.13 37.88 -5.11
N ARG A 601 -11.97 38.03 -6.15
CA ARG A 601 -11.72 38.91 -7.28
C ARG A 601 -11.49 40.36 -6.84
N ALA A 602 -12.41 40.91 -6.04
CA ALA A 602 -12.28 42.28 -5.56
C ALA A 602 -11.06 42.48 -4.64
N THR A 603 -10.64 41.44 -3.90
CA THR A 603 -9.42 41.45 -3.10
C THR A 603 -8.18 41.49 -4.00
N LEU A 604 -8.12 40.66 -5.05
CA LEU A 604 -7.03 40.66 -6.04
C LEU A 604 -6.96 41.97 -6.82
N ASP A 605 -8.09 42.52 -7.29
CA ASP A 605 -8.13 43.80 -7.99
C ASP A 605 -7.51 44.95 -7.13
N GLN A 606 -7.77 44.92 -5.79
CA GLN A 606 -7.20 45.93 -4.87
C GLN A 606 -5.73 45.66 -4.54
N LEU A 607 -5.33 44.38 -4.40
CA LEU A 607 -3.94 44.01 -4.12
C LEU A 607 -3.02 44.35 -5.29
N LEU A 608 -3.46 44.05 -6.54
CA LEU A 608 -2.66 44.20 -7.75
C LEU A 608 -2.79 45.59 -8.37
N GLY A 609 -3.83 46.34 -8.00
CA GLY A 609 -4.05 47.71 -8.48
C GLY A 609 -4.69 47.80 -9.88
N PHE A 610 -5.11 46.67 -10.45
CA PHE A 610 -5.84 46.62 -11.74
C PHE A 610 -6.85 45.46 -11.75
N PRO A 611 -7.92 45.57 -12.56
CA PRO A 611 -8.97 44.59 -12.60
C PRO A 611 -8.57 43.35 -13.40
N GLY A 612 -9.01 42.16 -12.92
CA GLY A 612 -8.88 40.93 -13.68
C GLY A 612 -9.79 40.87 -14.90
N GLN A 613 -9.31 40.23 -15.96
CA GLN A 613 -10.03 40.02 -17.21
C GLN A 613 -10.70 38.64 -17.23
N VAL A 614 -11.91 38.56 -17.78
CA VAL A 614 -12.58 37.26 -17.97
C VAL A 614 -12.09 36.67 -19.31
N VAL A 615 -11.49 35.49 -19.24
CA VAL A 615 -10.91 34.77 -20.39
C VAL A 615 -11.29 33.29 -20.25
N ASP A 616 -11.96 32.72 -21.22
CA ASP A 616 -12.33 31.31 -21.35
C ASP A 616 -12.90 30.71 -20.04
N GLY A 617 -13.79 31.50 -19.39
CA GLY A 617 -14.54 31.07 -18.20
C GLY A 617 -13.83 31.27 -16.87
N VAL A 618 -12.61 31.80 -16.83
CA VAL A 618 -11.87 32.16 -15.61
C VAL A 618 -11.59 33.67 -15.58
N VAL A 619 -11.18 34.17 -14.39
CA VAL A 619 -10.67 35.56 -14.28
C VAL A 619 -9.16 35.52 -14.20
N VAL A 620 -8.49 36.33 -15.03
CA VAL A 620 -7.04 36.31 -15.23
C VAL A 620 -6.43 37.65 -14.88
N TRP A 621 -5.33 37.69 -14.16
CA TRP A 621 -4.44 38.82 -13.96
C TRP A 621 -3.06 38.46 -14.51
N ASP A 622 -2.65 39.13 -15.60
CA ASP A 622 -1.27 39.02 -16.10
C ASP A 622 -0.36 39.82 -15.17
N VAL A 623 0.54 39.16 -14.46
CA VAL A 623 1.39 39.75 -13.42
C VAL A 623 2.88 39.75 -13.80
N ARG A 624 3.24 39.40 -15.06
CA ARG A 624 4.63 39.37 -15.55
C ARG A 624 5.38 40.69 -15.37
N THR A 625 4.68 41.79 -15.30
CA THR A 625 5.29 43.13 -15.08
C THR A 625 5.43 43.47 -13.58
N LEU A 626 4.87 42.68 -12.69
CA LEU A 626 4.91 42.89 -11.22
C LEU A 626 5.91 41.94 -10.51
N SER A 627 6.21 40.81 -11.12
CA SER A 627 7.08 39.76 -10.58
C SER A 627 8.56 39.99 -10.90
#